data_3f3d31e25e0f542010dc0094a2bd1010
#
_entry.id   3f3d31e25e0f542010dc0094a2bd1010
#
_cell.length_a   1.000
_cell.length_b   1.000
_cell.length_c   1.000
_cell.angle_alpha   90.00
_cell.angle_beta   90.00
_cell.angle_gamma   90.00
#
_symmetry.space_group_name_H-M   'P 1'
#
loop_
_entity.id
_entity.type
_entity.pdbx_description
1 polymer ?
#
loop_
_entity_poly.entity_id
_entity_poly.type
_entity_poly.pdbx_seq_one_letter_code
_entity_poly.pdbx_strand_id
1 'polypeptide(L)'
;MFTALVRRSRQAAFTLLEITLAVGILGMMSLAIYRFVQTNLAALRISAQTNRIDAQYAGFEALLSAQWQSLPSGIGALVGEPLKLEERSRDEMTWTCSAGPGLLTRYAPGEYTVSMRLRPMPKEADRFELGLLRKMKGDTETGDEHESWVPLLADVQSMQIRYFNPRVNQWIDRWADTVTLPRLVRVTITRADRSAPWESVIALGRTPL
;
A
#
# COMPACT_ATOMS: atom_id res chain seq x y z
N MET A 1 41.90 -34.67 76.73
CA MET A 1 40.47 -34.35 76.98
C MET A 1 40.11 -33.19 76.08
N PHE A 2 39.59 -33.49 74.87
CA PHE A 2 39.28 -32.48 73.86
C PHE A 2 37.75 -32.28 73.89
N THR A 3 37.31 -31.09 74.28
CA THR A 3 35.90 -30.73 74.34
C THR A 3 35.53 -30.10 72.96
N ALA A 4 34.78 -30.86 72.17
CA ALA A 4 34.25 -30.35 70.86
C ALA A 4 33.11 -29.38 71.12
N LEU A 5 33.31 -28.08 70.75
CA LEU A 5 32.30 -27.05 70.72
C LEU A 5 31.37 -27.27 69.52
N VAL A 6 30.20 -27.83 69.75
CA VAL A 6 29.11 -27.94 68.79
C VAL A 6 28.53 -26.54 68.57
N ARG A 7 28.85 -25.94 67.43
CA ARG A 7 28.28 -24.64 66.96
C ARG A 7 26.84 -24.89 66.54
N ARG A 8 25.88 -24.63 67.41
CA ARG A 8 24.45 -24.65 67.09
C ARG A 8 24.15 -23.51 66.03
N SER A 9 23.93 -23.88 64.80
CA SER A 9 23.42 -22.95 63.79
C SER A 9 21.99 -22.54 64.19
N ARG A 10 21.80 -21.26 64.46
CA ARG A 10 20.46 -20.70 64.64
C ARG A 10 19.77 -20.74 63.27
N GLN A 11 18.86 -21.67 63.09
CA GLN A 11 17.91 -21.63 61.98
C GLN A 11 16.99 -20.44 62.21
N ALA A 12 17.22 -19.33 61.46
CA ALA A 12 16.29 -18.21 61.43
C ALA A 12 15.04 -18.68 60.70
N ALA A 13 13.94 -18.84 61.41
CA ALA A 13 12.64 -19.07 60.79
C ALA A 13 12.17 -17.77 60.10
N PHE A 14 11.81 -17.84 58.84
CA PHE A 14 11.22 -16.69 58.12
C PHE A 14 9.95 -16.20 58.81
N THR A 15 9.83 -14.90 58.96
CA THR A 15 8.60 -14.27 59.53
C THR A 15 7.52 -14.28 58.49
N LEU A 16 6.26 -14.37 58.90
CA LEU A 16 5.10 -14.31 58.00
C LEU A 16 5.08 -12.98 57.20
N LEU A 17 5.57 -11.90 57.81
CA LEU A 17 5.70 -10.57 57.19
C LEU A 17 6.71 -10.61 56.04
N GLU A 18 7.83 -11.32 56.17
CA GLU A 18 8.87 -11.41 55.15
C GLU A 18 8.37 -12.18 53.92
N ILE A 19 7.61 -13.26 54.12
CA ILE A 19 7.00 -14.04 53.05
C ILE A 19 5.94 -13.19 52.30
N THR A 20 5.05 -12.48 53.02
CA THR A 20 4.02 -11.64 52.39
C THR A 20 4.62 -10.49 51.63
N LEU A 21 5.69 -9.87 52.12
CA LEU A 21 6.43 -8.80 51.44
C LEU A 21 7.10 -9.36 50.16
N ALA A 22 7.77 -10.51 50.25
CA ALA A 22 8.41 -11.14 49.11
C ALA A 22 7.41 -11.49 48.00
N VAL A 23 6.24 -12.06 48.33
CA VAL A 23 5.18 -12.40 47.40
C VAL A 23 4.59 -11.08 46.77
N GLY A 24 4.41 -10.02 47.57
CA GLY A 24 3.97 -8.71 47.08
C GLY A 24 4.93 -8.12 46.07
N ILE A 25 6.23 -8.13 46.34
CA ILE A 25 7.26 -7.64 45.42
C ILE A 25 7.27 -8.48 44.15
N LEU A 26 7.23 -9.78 44.25
CA LEU A 26 7.22 -10.72 43.13
C LEU A 26 5.97 -10.49 42.22
N GLY A 27 4.80 -10.26 42.84
CA GLY A 27 3.58 -9.90 42.14
C GLY A 27 3.69 -8.61 41.39
N MET A 28 4.24 -7.57 42.00
CA MET A 28 4.47 -6.26 41.34
C MET A 28 5.48 -6.39 40.19
N MET A 29 6.57 -7.11 40.38
CA MET A 29 7.54 -7.35 39.30
C MET A 29 6.91 -8.12 38.14
N SER A 30 6.13 -9.15 38.42
CA SER A 30 5.44 -9.93 37.39
C SER A 30 4.46 -9.07 36.59
N LEU A 31 3.71 -8.19 37.29
CA LEU A 31 2.79 -7.25 36.63
C LEU A 31 3.56 -6.23 35.75
N ALA A 32 4.68 -5.71 36.24
CA ALA A 32 5.51 -4.78 35.47
C ALA A 32 6.05 -5.45 34.19
N ILE A 33 6.59 -6.67 34.31
CA ILE A 33 7.06 -7.43 33.14
C ILE A 33 5.91 -7.71 32.16
N TYR A 34 4.76 -8.13 32.68
CA TYR A 34 3.59 -8.38 31.83
C TYR A 34 3.17 -7.12 31.04
N ARG A 35 3.07 -5.97 31.70
CA ARG A 35 2.77 -4.68 31.05
C ARG A 35 3.80 -4.31 30.01
N PHE A 36 5.08 -4.46 30.32
CA PHE A 36 6.17 -4.19 29.39
C PHE A 36 6.07 -5.06 28.12
N VAL A 37 5.85 -6.35 28.28
CA VAL A 37 5.69 -7.29 27.16
C VAL A 37 4.48 -6.92 26.30
N GLN A 38 3.32 -6.63 26.92
CA GLN A 38 2.12 -6.25 26.19
C GLN A 38 2.34 -4.96 25.36
N THR A 39 2.99 -3.96 25.94
CA THR A 39 3.29 -2.70 25.25
C THR A 39 4.23 -2.92 24.05
N ASN A 40 5.27 -3.73 24.21
CA ASN A 40 6.20 -4.07 23.13
C ASN A 40 5.51 -4.85 22.01
N LEU A 41 4.67 -5.83 22.35
CA LEU A 41 3.90 -6.58 21.35
C LEU A 41 2.94 -5.68 20.56
N ALA A 42 2.29 -4.74 21.22
CA ALA A 42 1.42 -3.77 20.55
C ALA A 42 2.23 -2.88 19.58
N ALA A 43 3.38 -2.37 20.00
CA ALA A 43 4.28 -1.56 19.16
C ALA A 43 4.78 -2.35 17.94
N LEU A 44 5.16 -3.61 18.11
CA LEU A 44 5.60 -4.47 17.02
C LEU A 44 4.47 -4.72 15.99
N ARG A 45 3.24 -4.93 16.45
CA ARG A 45 2.08 -5.11 15.55
C ARG A 45 1.81 -3.87 14.71
N ILE A 46 1.82 -2.68 15.33
CA ILE A 46 1.64 -1.41 14.64
C ILE A 46 2.74 -1.21 13.60
N SER A 47 4.00 -1.41 13.99
CA SER A 47 5.15 -1.30 13.08
C SER A 47 5.05 -2.27 11.90
N ALA A 48 4.69 -3.52 12.15
CA ALA A 48 4.53 -4.52 11.09
C ALA A 48 3.39 -4.15 10.11
N GLN A 49 2.29 -3.60 10.62
CA GLN A 49 1.18 -3.14 9.78
C GLN A 49 1.58 -1.94 8.92
N THR A 50 2.27 -0.96 9.49
CA THR A 50 2.78 0.21 8.75
C THR A 50 3.75 -0.22 7.66
N ASN A 51 4.73 -1.05 7.98
CA ASN A 51 5.70 -1.57 7.02
C ASN A 51 5.03 -2.34 5.87
N ARG A 52 3.96 -3.10 6.15
CA ARG A 52 3.21 -3.80 5.12
C ARG A 52 2.51 -2.84 4.15
N ILE A 53 1.92 -1.78 4.67
CA ILE A 53 1.27 -0.74 3.87
C ILE A 53 2.31 -0.03 2.99
N ASP A 54 3.41 0.40 3.57
CA ASP A 54 4.49 1.07 2.85
C ASP A 54 5.05 0.19 1.73
N ALA A 55 5.23 -1.10 2.00
CA ALA A 55 5.67 -2.07 0.99
C ALA A 55 4.65 -2.25 -0.15
N GLN A 56 3.34 -2.21 0.13
CA GLN A 56 2.30 -2.25 -0.91
C GLN A 56 2.36 -1.03 -1.81
N TYR A 57 2.51 0.17 -1.24
CA TYR A 57 2.62 1.41 -2.02
C TYR A 57 3.93 1.48 -2.81
N ALA A 58 5.04 1.04 -2.24
CA ALA A 58 6.30 0.92 -2.97
C ALA A 58 6.21 -0.06 -4.15
N GLY A 59 5.55 -1.20 -3.96
CA GLY A 59 5.28 -2.17 -5.01
C GLY A 59 4.38 -1.61 -6.11
N PHE A 60 3.35 -0.86 -5.73
CA PHE A 60 2.45 -0.16 -6.65
C PHE A 60 3.20 0.87 -7.50
N GLU A 61 4.01 1.72 -6.88
CA GLU A 61 4.85 2.70 -7.57
C GLU A 61 5.83 2.05 -8.55
N ALA A 62 6.50 0.99 -8.11
CA ALA A 62 7.42 0.24 -8.97
C ALA A 62 6.71 -0.38 -10.18
N LEU A 63 5.49 -0.92 -9.98
CA LEU A 63 4.67 -1.47 -11.06
C LEU A 63 4.30 -0.38 -12.08
N LEU A 64 3.78 0.76 -11.63
CA LEU A 64 3.43 1.87 -12.51
C LEU A 64 4.65 2.40 -13.26
N SER A 65 5.77 2.59 -12.57
CA SER A 65 7.02 3.05 -13.17
C SER A 65 7.48 2.10 -14.27
N ALA A 66 7.47 0.80 -14.03
CA ALA A 66 7.86 -0.20 -15.01
C ALA A 66 6.92 -0.19 -16.23
N GLN A 67 5.61 -0.08 -16.01
CA GLN A 67 4.61 -0.04 -17.07
C GLN A 67 4.75 1.23 -17.94
N TRP A 68 4.88 2.38 -17.32
CA TRP A 68 4.89 3.65 -18.02
C TRP A 68 6.23 3.98 -18.68
N GLN A 69 7.34 3.42 -18.19
CA GLN A 69 8.63 3.49 -18.88
C GLN A 69 8.67 2.64 -20.15
N SER A 70 7.83 1.61 -20.23
CA SER A 70 7.75 0.70 -21.39
C SER A 70 6.62 1.04 -22.36
N LEU A 71 5.95 2.19 -22.21
CA LEU A 71 4.88 2.61 -23.11
C LEU A 71 5.37 2.68 -24.56
N PRO A 72 4.61 2.13 -25.51
CA PRO A 72 4.96 2.25 -26.92
C PRO A 72 4.89 3.72 -27.34
N SER A 73 5.81 4.14 -28.21
CA SER A 73 5.73 5.43 -28.88
C SER A 73 4.61 5.34 -29.92
N GLY A 74 3.51 6.05 -29.71
CA GLY A 74 2.41 6.03 -30.67
C GLY A 74 1.18 6.78 -30.21
N ILE A 75 0.29 7.01 -31.12
CA ILE A 75 -0.96 7.73 -30.92
C ILE A 75 -1.85 6.98 -29.93
N GLY A 76 -2.33 7.68 -28.88
CA GLY A 76 -3.25 7.13 -27.89
C GLY A 76 -2.64 6.18 -26.87
N ALA A 77 -1.31 6.20 -26.73
CA ALA A 77 -0.64 5.31 -25.78
C ALA A 77 -1.05 5.54 -24.32
N LEU A 78 -1.52 6.75 -23.99
CA LEU A 78 -1.97 7.11 -22.65
C LEU A 78 -3.06 8.16 -22.70
N VAL A 79 -4.15 7.92 -22.00
CA VAL A 79 -5.29 8.86 -21.85
C VAL A 79 -5.67 8.93 -20.38
N GLY A 80 -5.94 10.13 -19.88
CA GLY A 80 -6.34 10.36 -18.50
C GLY A 80 -7.60 11.21 -18.43
N GLU A 81 -8.62 10.68 -17.78
CA GLU A 81 -9.91 11.34 -17.61
C GLU A 81 -10.18 11.64 -16.13
N PRO A 82 -10.41 12.90 -15.76
CA PRO A 82 -10.82 13.26 -14.43
C PRO A 82 -12.26 12.83 -14.19
N LEU A 83 -12.50 12.08 -13.15
CA LEU A 83 -13.83 11.69 -12.71
C LEU A 83 -14.04 12.15 -11.27
N LYS A 84 -15.09 12.94 -11.05
CA LYS A 84 -15.52 13.34 -9.70
C LYS A 84 -16.89 12.76 -9.41
N LEU A 85 -17.00 12.07 -8.30
CA LEU A 85 -18.26 11.57 -7.79
C LEU A 85 -18.36 11.92 -6.30
N GLU A 86 -19.45 12.60 -5.90
CA GLU A 86 -19.66 13.06 -4.52
C GLU A 86 -18.48 13.86 -3.96
N GLU A 87 -17.97 14.82 -4.74
CA GLU A 87 -16.80 15.66 -4.44
C GLU A 87 -15.46 14.93 -4.27
N ARG A 88 -15.44 13.61 -4.47
CA ARG A 88 -14.22 12.80 -4.39
C ARG A 88 -13.69 12.50 -5.80
N SER A 89 -12.39 12.66 -5.97
CA SER A 89 -11.73 12.31 -7.23
C SER A 89 -11.64 10.78 -7.36
N ARG A 90 -12.09 10.27 -8.50
CA ARG A 90 -12.02 8.86 -8.89
C ARG A 90 -11.47 8.77 -10.31
N ASP A 91 -10.39 9.49 -10.55
CA ASP A 91 -9.83 9.63 -11.87
C ASP A 91 -9.49 8.27 -12.49
N GLU A 92 -9.64 8.19 -13.80
CA GLU A 92 -9.31 6.98 -14.57
C GLU A 92 -8.16 7.29 -15.52
N MET A 93 -7.24 6.36 -15.64
CA MET A 93 -6.14 6.45 -16.58
C MET A 93 -6.03 5.15 -17.37
N THR A 94 -5.99 5.29 -18.70
CA THR A 94 -5.89 4.16 -19.62
C THR A 94 -4.63 4.29 -20.45
N TRP A 95 -3.92 3.16 -20.63
CA TRP A 95 -2.75 3.10 -21.49
C TRP A 95 -2.70 1.78 -22.27
N THR A 96 -1.93 1.78 -23.34
CA THR A 96 -1.66 0.58 -24.14
C THR A 96 -0.28 0.03 -23.76
N CYS A 97 -0.18 -1.25 -23.51
CA CYS A 97 1.11 -1.91 -23.31
C CYS A 97 1.21 -3.21 -24.10
N SER A 98 2.41 -3.51 -24.62
CA SER A 98 2.67 -4.71 -25.40
C SER A 98 2.90 -5.96 -24.54
N ALA A 99 3.30 -5.76 -23.29
CA ALA A 99 3.66 -6.85 -22.38
C ALA A 99 2.66 -7.03 -21.21
N GLY A 100 1.66 -6.14 -21.08
CA GLY A 100 0.73 -6.11 -19.96
C GLY A 100 1.40 -5.82 -18.61
N PRO A 101 0.67 -5.77 -17.50
CA PRO A 101 1.22 -5.52 -16.18
C PRO A 101 1.93 -6.76 -15.62
N GLY A 102 3.27 -6.75 -15.64
CA GLY A 102 4.10 -7.66 -14.85
C GLY A 102 3.84 -9.16 -15.05
N LEU A 103 3.64 -9.87 -13.95
CA LEU A 103 3.50 -11.33 -13.89
C LEU A 103 2.33 -11.91 -14.72
N LEU A 104 1.31 -11.10 -15.02
CA LEU A 104 0.09 -11.56 -15.70
C LEU A 104 0.26 -11.73 -17.21
N THR A 105 1.37 -11.28 -17.78
CA THR A 105 1.61 -11.31 -19.24
C THR A 105 2.50 -12.44 -19.72
N ARG A 106 3.05 -13.22 -18.82
CA ARG A 106 3.91 -14.36 -19.20
C ARG A 106 3.24 -15.36 -20.16
N TYR A 107 1.90 -15.39 -20.20
CA TYR A 107 1.15 -16.43 -20.92
C TYR A 107 0.28 -15.91 -22.06
N ALA A 108 0.21 -14.61 -22.27
CA ALA A 108 -0.62 -14.02 -23.33
C ALA A 108 0.14 -12.91 -24.06
N PRO A 109 0.90 -13.25 -25.12
CA PRO A 109 1.53 -12.25 -25.96
C PRO A 109 0.46 -11.43 -26.69
N GLY A 110 0.63 -10.13 -26.77
CA GLY A 110 -0.29 -9.23 -27.47
C GLY A 110 -0.21 -7.80 -26.96
N GLU A 111 -0.96 -6.93 -27.62
CA GLU A 111 -1.20 -5.58 -27.14
C GLU A 111 -2.44 -5.55 -26.26
N TYR A 112 -2.31 -4.91 -25.11
CA TYR A 112 -3.39 -4.77 -24.13
C TYR A 112 -3.69 -3.31 -23.87
N THR A 113 -4.97 -3.02 -23.70
CA THR A 113 -5.44 -1.78 -23.06
C THR A 113 -5.58 -2.05 -21.58
N VAL A 114 -4.94 -1.23 -20.77
CA VAL A 114 -4.98 -1.31 -19.31
C VAL A 114 -5.60 -0.03 -18.77
N SER A 115 -6.66 -0.17 -17.98
CA SER A 115 -7.31 0.96 -17.31
C SER A 115 -7.10 0.85 -15.79
N MET A 116 -6.49 1.86 -15.20
CA MET A 116 -6.37 2.01 -13.75
C MET A 116 -7.57 2.79 -13.23
N ARG A 117 -8.36 2.16 -12.37
CA ARG A 117 -9.58 2.76 -11.83
C ARG A 117 -9.93 2.22 -10.45
N LEU A 118 -10.85 2.91 -9.78
CA LEU A 118 -11.44 2.47 -8.52
C LEU A 118 -12.69 1.62 -8.79
N ARG A 119 -12.81 0.49 -8.09
CA ARG A 119 -13.99 -0.37 -8.09
C ARG A 119 -14.59 -0.40 -6.68
N PRO A 120 -15.92 -0.27 -6.50
CA PRO A 120 -16.55 -0.42 -5.18
C PRO A 120 -16.29 -1.81 -4.60
N MET A 121 -16.01 -1.87 -3.32
CA MET A 121 -15.90 -3.15 -2.62
C MET A 121 -17.29 -3.75 -2.36
N PRO A 122 -17.52 -5.06 -2.55
CA PRO A 122 -18.85 -5.69 -2.55
C PRO A 122 -19.65 -5.54 -1.26
N LYS A 123 -19.03 -5.16 -0.15
CA LYS A 123 -19.67 -5.11 1.18
C LYS A 123 -19.65 -3.72 1.83
N GLU A 124 -18.97 -2.75 1.25
CA GLU A 124 -18.74 -1.45 1.88
C GLU A 124 -18.83 -0.34 0.81
N ALA A 125 -19.94 0.40 0.82
CA ALA A 125 -20.25 1.41 -0.20
C ALA A 125 -19.23 2.57 -0.27
N ASP A 126 -18.56 2.87 0.83
CA ASP A 126 -17.59 3.98 0.95
C ASP A 126 -16.13 3.58 0.74
N ARG A 127 -15.85 2.30 0.50
CA ARG A 127 -14.51 1.77 0.29
C ARG A 127 -14.36 1.23 -1.12
N PHE A 128 -13.22 1.54 -1.70
CA PHE A 128 -12.90 1.14 -3.05
C PHE A 128 -11.61 0.31 -3.06
N GLU A 129 -11.54 -0.51 -4.06
CA GLU A 129 -10.35 -1.22 -4.45
C GLU A 129 -9.76 -0.54 -5.69
N LEU A 130 -8.50 -0.13 -5.62
CA LEU A 130 -7.75 0.32 -6.78
C LEU A 130 -7.19 -0.89 -7.50
N GLY A 131 -7.44 -0.97 -8.79
CA GLY A 131 -6.93 -2.07 -9.59
C GLY A 131 -6.75 -1.69 -11.05
N LEU A 132 -6.26 -2.66 -11.79
CA LEU A 132 -6.08 -2.58 -13.23
C LEU A 132 -7.12 -3.47 -13.91
N LEU A 133 -7.88 -2.87 -14.81
CA LEU A 133 -8.70 -3.60 -15.78
C LEU A 133 -7.87 -3.79 -17.04
N ARG A 134 -7.73 -5.02 -17.48
CA ARG A 134 -6.95 -5.38 -18.65
C ARG A 134 -7.84 -5.99 -19.71
N LYS A 135 -7.75 -5.47 -20.93
CA LYS A 135 -8.46 -5.96 -22.11
C LYS A 135 -7.48 -6.13 -23.27
N MET A 136 -7.61 -7.20 -24.04
CA MET A 136 -6.81 -7.38 -25.25
C MET A 136 -7.21 -6.33 -26.29
N LYS A 137 -6.23 -5.67 -26.91
CA LYS A 137 -6.49 -4.66 -27.95
C LYS A 137 -7.09 -5.32 -29.19
N GLY A 138 -8.21 -4.76 -29.66
CA GLY A 138 -8.94 -5.31 -30.81
C GLY A 138 -10.06 -6.28 -30.43
N ASP A 139 -10.20 -6.64 -29.15
CA ASP A 139 -11.34 -7.39 -28.67
C ASP A 139 -12.54 -6.44 -28.52
N THR A 140 -13.51 -6.59 -29.40
CA THR A 140 -14.76 -5.79 -29.40
C THR A 140 -15.84 -6.40 -28.53
N GLU A 141 -15.64 -7.65 -28.09
CA GLU A 141 -16.61 -8.31 -27.23
C GLU A 141 -16.52 -7.74 -25.82
N THR A 142 -17.67 -7.29 -25.32
CA THR A 142 -17.82 -6.76 -23.96
C THR A 142 -18.39 -7.86 -23.09
N GLY A 143 -17.54 -8.47 -22.25
CA GLY A 143 -17.97 -9.50 -21.32
C GLY A 143 -16.89 -9.80 -20.30
N ASP A 144 -17.30 -10.28 -19.12
CA ASP A 144 -16.40 -10.57 -17.99
C ASP A 144 -15.31 -11.61 -18.33
N GLU A 145 -15.51 -12.42 -19.38
CA GLU A 145 -14.54 -13.43 -19.83
C GLU A 145 -13.33 -12.83 -20.55
N HIS A 146 -13.47 -11.63 -21.10
CA HIS A 146 -12.43 -10.93 -21.87
C HIS A 146 -11.72 -9.81 -21.09
N GLU A 147 -12.25 -9.48 -19.91
CA GLU A 147 -11.70 -8.44 -19.03
C GLU A 147 -11.12 -9.06 -17.76
N SER A 148 -9.85 -8.81 -17.51
CA SER A 148 -9.18 -9.28 -16.29
C SER A 148 -8.99 -8.13 -15.30
N TRP A 149 -9.57 -8.26 -14.11
CA TRP A 149 -9.36 -7.32 -13.01
C TRP A 149 -8.20 -7.77 -12.12
N VAL A 150 -7.27 -6.88 -11.88
CA VAL A 150 -6.11 -7.11 -11.01
C VAL A 150 -6.16 -6.14 -9.85
N PRO A 151 -6.53 -6.58 -8.65
CA PRO A 151 -6.54 -5.72 -7.48
C PRO A 151 -5.12 -5.36 -7.05
N LEU A 152 -4.88 -4.09 -6.73
CA LEU A 152 -3.57 -3.57 -6.30
C LEU A 152 -3.59 -3.05 -4.87
N LEU A 153 -4.53 -2.15 -4.56
CA LEU A 153 -4.66 -1.54 -3.24
C LEU A 153 -6.11 -1.58 -2.78
N ALA A 154 -6.33 -2.04 -1.56
CA ALA A 154 -7.62 -2.02 -0.89
C ALA A 154 -7.79 -0.77 -0.02
N ASP A 155 -9.00 -0.53 0.44
CA ASP A 155 -9.35 0.55 1.38
C ASP A 155 -9.04 1.97 0.85
N VAL A 156 -9.14 2.16 -0.45
CA VAL A 156 -8.99 3.47 -1.09
C VAL A 156 -10.31 4.24 -1.01
N GLN A 157 -10.24 5.54 -0.72
CA GLN A 157 -11.39 6.44 -0.69
C GLN A 157 -11.45 7.33 -1.93
N SER A 158 -10.29 7.83 -2.37
CA SER A 158 -10.19 8.65 -3.59
C SER A 158 -8.85 8.46 -4.27
N MET A 159 -8.83 8.68 -5.57
CA MET A 159 -7.64 8.70 -6.40
C MET A 159 -7.69 9.93 -7.31
N GLN A 160 -6.64 10.73 -7.26
CA GLN A 160 -6.45 11.86 -8.16
C GLN A 160 -5.20 11.66 -9.00
N ILE A 161 -5.29 11.94 -10.30
CA ILE A 161 -4.17 11.83 -11.23
C ILE A 161 -3.99 13.16 -11.94
N ARG A 162 -2.77 13.68 -11.92
CA ARG A 162 -2.41 14.92 -12.60
C ARG A 162 -1.23 14.71 -13.53
N TYR A 163 -1.24 15.42 -14.63
CA TYR A 163 -0.27 15.27 -15.71
C TYR A 163 0.51 16.57 -15.88
N PHE A 164 1.84 16.48 -15.91
CA PHE A 164 2.67 17.65 -16.19
C PHE A 164 2.81 17.84 -17.69
N ASN A 165 2.24 18.94 -18.17
CA ASN A 165 2.35 19.32 -19.59
C ASN A 165 3.58 20.23 -19.77
N PRO A 166 4.63 19.77 -20.48
CA PRO A 166 5.85 20.54 -20.67
C PRO A 166 5.67 21.77 -21.57
N ARG A 167 4.63 21.79 -22.46
CA ARG A 167 4.40 22.91 -23.38
C ARG A 167 3.88 24.15 -22.66
N VAL A 168 3.04 23.95 -21.64
CA VAL A 168 2.47 25.06 -20.85
C VAL A 168 3.10 25.16 -19.46
N ASN A 169 4.03 24.26 -19.13
CA ASN A 169 4.73 24.19 -17.85
C ASN A 169 3.78 24.15 -16.63
N GLN A 170 2.70 23.38 -16.75
CA GLN A 170 1.65 23.30 -15.73
C GLN A 170 1.15 21.87 -15.51
N TRP A 171 0.62 21.64 -14.31
CA TRP A 171 -0.11 20.43 -13.98
C TRP A 171 -1.56 20.55 -14.43
N ILE A 172 -2.02 19.56 -15.23
CA ILE A 172 -3.40 19.49 -15.73
C ILE A 172 -4.05 18.21 -15.24
N ASP A 173 -5.37 18.22 -15.10
CA ASP A 173 -6.15 17.10 -14.56
C ASP A 173 -6.58 16.11 -15.66
N ARG A 174 -6.53 16.50 -16.92
CA ARG A 174 -6.91 15.67 -18.06
C ARG A 174 -5.76 15.55 -19.05
N TRP A 175 -5.51 14.33 -19.54
CA TRP A 175 -4.56 14.09 -20.62
C TRP A 175 -5.28 13.46 -21.80
N ALA A 176 -5.48 14.21 -22.85
CA ALA A 176 -6.13 13.76 -24.10
C ALA A 176 -5.23 13.94 -25.33
N ASP A 177 -3.94 14.28 -25.13
CA ASP A 177 -3.00 14.39 -26.25
C ASP A 177 -2.65 12.98 -26.74
N THR A 178 -3.03 12.71 -28.01
CA THR A 178 -2.80 11.41 -28.64
C THR A 178 -1.43 11.30 -29.29
N VAL A 179 -0.65 12.39 -29.32
CA VAL A 179 0.63 12.47 -30.03
C VAL A 179 1.81 12.45 -29.06
N THR A 180 1.65 13.09 -27.90
CA THR A 180 2.72 13.20 -26.91
C THR A 180 2.31 12.58 -25.58
N LEU A 181 3.30 12.11 -24.83
CA LEU A 181 3.12 11.64 -23.47
C LEU A 181 3.38 12.79 -22.48
N PRO A 182 2.74 12.79 -21.31
CA PRO A 182 3.09 13.72 -20.24
C PRO A 182 4.51 13.43 -19.75
N ARG A 183 5.24 14.47 -19.35
CA ARG A 183 6.60 14.29 -18.82
C ARG A 183 6.59 13.60 -17.44
N LEU A 184 5.64 14.02 -16.60
CA LEU A 184 5.46 13.47 -15.25
C LEU A 184 3.97 13.18 -15.03
N VAL A 185 3.69 12.15 -14.27
CA VAL A 185 2.36 11.83 -13.77
C VAL A 185 2.41 11.81 -12.24
N ARG A 186 1.54 12.58 -11.61
CA ARG A 186 1.34 12.59 -10.16
C ARG A 186 0.11 11.77 -9.83
N VAL A 187 0.27 10.81 -8.96
CA VAL A 187 -0.81 9.99 -8.42
C VAL A 187 -0.95 10.29 -6.94
N THR A 188 -2.13 10.73 -6.51
CA THR A 188 -2.46 10.98 -5.11
C THR A 188 -3.59 10.04 -4.70
N ILE A 189 -3.37 9.25 -3.65
CA ILE A 189 -4.32 8.27 -3.14
C ILE A 189 -4.66 8.61 -1.69
N THR A 190 -5.95 8.76 -1.41
CA THR A 190 -6.46 8.92 -0.04
C THR A 190 -7.06 7.62 0.43
N ARG A 191 -6.71 7.17 1.61
CA ARG A 191 -7.22 5.95 2.22
C ARG A 191 -8.48 6.20 3.04
N ALA A 192 -9.28 5.15 3.20
CA ALA A 192 -10.49 5.20 4.01
C ALA A 192 -10.22 5.35 5.52
N ASP A 193 -9.04 4.97 6.00
CA ASP A 193 -8.62 5.12 7.40
C ASP A 193 -8.20 6.54 7.80
N ARG A 194 -8.34 7.51 6.87
CA ARG A 194 -8.00 8.93 7.06
C ARG A 194 -6.52 9.20 7.39
N SER A 195 -5.64 8.29 7.06
CA SER A 195 -4.21 8.55 7.07
C SER A 195 -3.85 9.66 6.07
N ALA A 196 -2.66 10.24 6.19
CA ALA A 196 -2.20 11.23 5.22
C ALA A 196 -2.26 10.66 3.80
N PRO A 197 -2.65 11.47 2.79
CA PRO A 197 -2.66 11.02 1.41
C PRO A 197 -1.26 10.54 0.99
N TRP A 198 -1.20 9.42 0.31
CA TRP A 198 0.01 8.98 -0.37
C TRP A 198 0.13 9.71 -1.71
N GLU A 199 1.29 10.21 -2.02
CA GLU A 199 1.58 10.89 -3.28
C GLU A 199 2.88 10.38 -3.89
N SER A 200 2.86 10.09 -5.19
CA SER A 200 4.05 9.80 -5.97
C SER A 200 4.04 10.54 -7.30
N VAL A 201 5.24 10.92 -7.77
CA VAL A 201 5.45 11.57 -9.06
C VAL A 201 6.35 10.67 -9.91
N ILE A 202 5.77 10.10 -10.95
CA ILE A 202 6.45 9.14 -11.82
C ILE A 202 6.80 9.83 -13.15
N ALA A 203 8.07 9.72 -13.54
CA ALA A 203 8.54 10.21 -14.83
C ALA A 203 8.27 9.18 -15.94
N LEU A 204 7.70 9.64 -17.06
CA LEU A 204 7.58 8.82 -18.26
C LEU A 204 8.85 8.98 -19.12
N GLY A 205 9.58 7.92 -19.29
CA GLY A 205 10.98 7.91 -19.73
C GLY A 205 11.29 8.30 -21.18
N ARG A 206 10.36 8.83 -21.96
CA ARG A 206 10.60 9.19 -23.37
C ARG A 206 9.77 10.37 -23.84
N THR A 207 9.99 11.55 -23.28
CA THR A 207 9.64 12.76 -24.00
C THR A 207 10.87 13.20 -24.77
N PRO A 208 10.92 13.15 -26.10
CA PRO A 208 11.99 13.85 -26.82
C PRO A 208 11.90 15.34 -26.44
N LEU A 209 13.07 15.93 -26.18
CA LEU A 209 13.25 17.35 -25.94
C LEU A 209 12.79 18.16 -27.15
#